data_6034b8cecec640a990bdf94d5ba20557
#
_entry.id   6034b8cecec640a990bdf94d5ba20557
#
_cell.length_a   1.000
_cell.length_b   1.000
_cell.length_c   1.000
_cell.angle_alpha   90.00
_cell.angle_beta   90.00
_cell.angle_gamma   90.00
#
_symmetry.space_group_name_H-M   'P 1'
#
loop_
_entity.id
_entity.type
_entity.pdbx_description
1 polymer ?
#
loop_
_entity_poly.entity_id
_entity_poly.type
_entity_poly.pdbx_seq_one_letter_code
_entity_poly.pdbx_strand_id
1 'polypeptide(L)'
;MNGGDVSATSGRASGGAGGGAGTSTGGVPGSAGAPTAGAGGLSGPWPPTSTFHNSVLWEDLADVEVIRVDDTYYYTASNMHYSPGAPILRSYDLVNWEFAGHAVPALDFSSKYDLNGGQAYIKGTWASTLQYRKSNSTFYWLGCIEFSKTYVYTASSVEGPWQKHPAINDCYYDAGMLIDDDDTMYVAYGNTQLSVAQLSADGLTEVKTKQVYSSSVTLEGSHFFKYKGNYYITPTRPADGEFVLRSSSPWGPYEVKTLVDKNAGPVATGGVPHQGSLVQTQNGDWYYMAFQDAYPGGRIPVLAPVTWSSDGWPSVQFVNNAWAASYPYPNVPRPPRAMKPLTGTDTFSGSALGPEWEWNHNPDNTKWTLDGGLKLETATVTSDLYSARNTLTHRILGPQSTGTIELDVSGMKDGDSAGLALLRAASAYVAVEKSGGSLKVVMVDGLSMDGNWNTTSTGKAEASAPLSGSTIWLRLAADITPGSGKLGKFSYSTDGTTFSSLGPAYAMDNAWQFFMGYRYGIFNFATSALGGSVLVKSFDLTAP
;
A
#
# COMPACT_ATOMS: atom_id res chain seq x y z
N MET A 1 -9.33 58.72 8.69
CA MET A 1 -8.39 59.73 8.18
C MET A 1 -7.70 59.07 6.99
N ASN A 2 -8.10 59.52 5.84
CA ASN A 2 -7.40 59.84 4.59
C ASN A 2 -6.35 58.80 4.15
N GLY A 3 -6.44 58.18 3.00
CA GLY A 3 -6.92 58.64 1.67
C GLY A 3 -5.73 58.82 0.77
N GLY A 4 -5.70 58.15 -0.38
CA GLY A 4 -4.67 58.39 -1.40
C GLY A 4 -4.69 57.36 -2.54
N ASP A 5 -5.75 57.44 -3.36
CA ASP A 5 -5.73 56.98 -4.77
C ASP A 5 -4.71 57.77 -5.59
N VAL A 6 -4.04 57.13 -6.58
CA VAL A 6 -3.75 57.75 -7.89
C VAL A 6 -3.71 56.70 -8.99
N SER A 7 -4.57 56.95 -9.97
CA SER A 7 -4.82 56.20 -11.20
C SER A 7 -3.87 56.59 -12.36
N ALA A 8 -3.70 55.64 -13.28
CA ALA A 8 -3.70 55.69 -14.75
C ALA A 8 -2.75 56.65 -15.49
N THR A 9 -2.11 56.17 -16.53
CA THR A 9 -2.44 56.56 -17.91
C THR A 9 -1.73 55.71 -18.98
N SER A 10 -2.47 55.47 -20.01
CA SER A 10 -2.27 54.83 -21.30
C SER A 10 -1.25 55.58 -22.21
N GLY A 11 -0.59 54.84 -23.06
CA GLY A 11 0.16 55.38 -24.20
C GLY A 11 0.23 54.40 -25.37
N ARG A 12 -0.60 54.70 -26.38
CA ARG A 12 -0.66 54.01 -27.67
C ARG A 12 0.12 54.81 -28.68
N ALA A 13 0.96 54.14 -29.49
CA ALA A 13 1.36 54.70 -30.79
C ALA A 13 1.67 53.61 -31.82
N SER A 14 1.11 53.83 -32.95
CA SER A 14 1.01 53.03 -34.16
C SER A 14 2.13 53.33 -35.15
N GLY A 15 2.37 52.39 -36.06
CA GLY A 15 2.75 52.73 -37.42
C GLY A 15 3.97 52.01 -37.98
N GLY A 16 3.78 51.31 -39.07
CA GLY A 16 4.51 51.38 -40.29
C GLY A 16 4.85 50.05 -40.99
N ALA A 17 4.27 49.86 -42.14
CA ALA A 17 4.36 48.69 -43.02
C ALA A 17 5.65 48.65 -43.86
N GLY A 18 5.98 47.43 -44.34
CA GLY A 18 6.97 47.26 -45.43
C GLY A 18 7.42 45.82 -45.66
N GLY A 19 6.88 45.13 -46.54
CA GLY A 19 6.97 44.05 -47.44
C GLY A 19 8.25 43.21 -47.57
N GLY A 20 8.04 41.96 -47.95
CA GLY A 20 9.10 41.09 -48.48
C GLY A 20 8.78 39.61 -48.31
N ALA A 21 8.35 38.98 -49.40
CA ALA A 21 8.08 37.55 -49.47
C ALA A 21 9.34 36.71 -49.39
N GLY A 22 9.27 35.64 -48.62
CA GLY A 22 10.28 34.58 -48.61
C GLY A 22 9.68 33.31 -48.03
N THR A 23 9.30 32.40 -48.88
CA THR A 23 8.83 31.04 -48.51
C THR A 23 9.98 30.20 -48.03
N SER A 24 9.97 29.85 -46.76
CA SER A 24 10.73 28.71 -46.24
C SER A 24 9.83 27.92 -45.32
N THR A 25 9.53 26.70 -45.74
CA THR A 25 8.83 25.68 -44.98
C THR A 25 9.69 25.29 -43.76
N GLY A 26 9.38 25.87 -42.62
CA GLY A 26 9.91 25.46 -41.30
C GLY A 26 8.94 24.52 -40.63
N GLY A 27 9.35 23.25 -40.48
CA GLY A 27 8.57 22.24 -39.75
C GLY A 27 8.34 22.64 -38.32
N VAL A 28 7.12 22.49 -37.88
CA VAL A 28 6.68 22.56 -36.48
C VAL A 28 7.42 21.47 -35.70
N PRO A 29 8.00 21.75 -34.51
CA PRO A 29 8.53 20.71 -33.67
C PRO A 29 7.34 19.84 -33.21
N GLY A 30 7.38 18.58 -33.58
CA GLY A 30 6.41 17.58 -33.14
C GLY A 30 6.44 17.51 -31.61
N SER A 31 5.27 17.62 -31.00
CA SER A 31 5.04 17.20 -29.64
C SER A 31 5.58 15.77 -29.51
N ALA A 32 6.52 15.58 -28.57
CA ALA A 32 6.99 14.26 -28.19
C ALA A 32 5.75 13.46 -27.73
N GLY A 33 5.30 12.56 -28.59
CA GLY A 33 4.27 11.62 -28.23
C GLY A 33 4.77 10.78 -27.06
N ALA A 34 3.96 10.69 -26.02
CA ALA A 34 4.13 9.69 -24.98
C ALA A 34 4.36 8.33 -25.64
N PRO A 35 5.26 7.50 -25.14
CA PRO A 35 5.45 6.17 -25.69
C PRO A 35 4.11 5.42 -25.53
N THR A 36 3.44 5.17 -26.62
CA THR A 36 2.35 4.20 -26.67
C THR A 36 3.00 2.85 -26.37
N ALA A 37 2.82 2.38 -25.12
CA ALA A 37 3.08 0.99 -24.77
C ALA A 37 2.31 0.16 -25.78
N GLY A 38 3.03 -0.58 -26.61
CA GLY A 38 2.44 -1.43 -27.63
C GLY A 38 1.43 -2.35 -26.96
N ALA A 39 0.20 -2.36 -27.47
CA ALA A 39 -0.84 -3.30 -27.08
C ALA A 39 -0.40 -4.70 -27.53
N GLY A 40 0.47 -5.32 -26.75
CA GLY A 40 0.73 -6.75 -26.80
C GLY A 40 -0.51 -7.43 -26.23
N GLY A 41 -1.52 -7.67 -27.07
CA GLY A 41 -2.70 -8.41 -26.66
C GLY A 41 -2.26 -9.74 -26.05
N LEU A 42 -2.85 -10.09 -24.89
CA LEU A 42 -2.64 -11.36 -24.23
C LEU A 42 -2.90 -12.49 -25.25
N SER A 43 -1.86 -13.23 -25.60
CA SER A 43 -1.98 -14.41 -26.45
C SER A 43 -2.37 -15.61 -25.58
N GLY A 44 -3.20 -16.51 -26.10
CA GLY A 44 -3.64 -17.71 -25.39
C GLY A 44 -5.14 -17.71 -25.04
N PRO A 45 -5.65 -18.79 -24.42
CA PRO A 45 -7.05 -18.89 -24.02
C PRO A 45 -7.38 -17.90 -22.88
N TRP A 46 -8.66 -17.53 -22.79
CA TRP A 46 -9.18 -16.76 -21.66
C TRP A 46 -10.40 -17.47 -21.08
N PRO A 47 -10.52 -17.65 -19.78
CA PRO A 47 -9.50 -17.36 -18.75
C PRO A 47 -8.22 -18.21 -18.93
N PRO A 48 -7.08 -17.80 -18.31
CA PRO A 48 -5.80 -18.50 -18.49
C PRO A 48 -5.80 -19.91 -17.86
N THR A 49 -6.64 -20.08 -16.85
CA THR A 49 -6.89 -21.35 -16.14
C THR A 49 -8.37 -21.50 -15.86
N SER A 50 -8.85 -22.72 -15.59
CA SER A 50 -10.25 -22.96 -15.22
C SER A 50 -10.57 -22.54 -13.78
N THR A 51 -9.56 -22.40 -12.93
CA THR A 51 -9.67 -22.05 -11.52
C THR A 51 -8.58 -21.06 -11.11
N PHE A 52 -8.86 -20.27 -10.08
CA PHE A 52 -7.82 -19.53 -9.37
C PHE A 52 -7.51 -20.19 -8.02
N HIS A 53 -6.36 -19.87 -7.44
CA HIS A 53 -5.93 -20.35 -6.13
C HIS A 53 -5.87 -19.20 -5.14
N ASN A 54 -6.28 -19.46 -3.91
CA ASN A 54 -6.07 -18.58 -2.77
C ASN A 54 -4.67 -18.86 -2.15
N SER A 55 -3.97 -17.85 -1.67
CA SER A 55 -4.30 -16.45 -1.73
C SER A 55 -4.13 -15.91 -3.15
N VAL A 56 -5.03 -15.03 -3.61
CA VAL A 56 -4.89 -14.38 -4.93
C VAL A 56 -3.80 -13.31 -4.94
N LEU A 57 -3.39 -12.84 -3.75
CA LEU A 57 -2.37 -11.82 -3.59
C LEU A 57 -1.63 -12.08 -2.27
N TRP A 58 -0.44 -12.69 -2.36
CA TRP A 58 0.36 -13.09 -1.20
C TRP A 58 1.23 -11.94 -0.66
N GLU A 59 0.63 -10.80 -0.34
CA GLU A 59 1.29 -9.65 0.26
C GLU A 59 0.45 -9.08 1.41
N ASP A 60 1.09 -8.38 2.34
CA ASP A 60 0.44 -7.71 3.48
C ASP A 60 -0.39 -6.52 3.00
N LEU A 61 -1.68 -6.75 2.80
CA LEU A 61 -2.65 -5.78 2.29
C LEU A 61 -3.97 -5.95 3.05
N ALA A 62 -4.09 -5.29 4.17
CA ALA A 62 -5.19 -5.42 5.10
C ALA A 62 -6.34 -4.45 4.85
N ASP A 63 -7.45 -4.70 5.55
CA ASP A 63 -8.61 -3.79 5.61
C ASP A 63 -9.14 -3.50 4.19
N VAL A 64 -9.55 -4.57 3.53
CA VAL A 64 -9.84 -4.66 2.09
C VAL A 64 -11.02 -3.78 1.69
N GLU A 65 -10.79 -2.75 0.88
CA GLU A 65 -11.84 -2.04 0.16
C GLU A 65 -11.65 -2.24 -1.34
N VAL A 66 -12.59 -2.91 -2.00
CA VAL A 66 -12.56 -3.16 -3.46
C VAL A 66 -13.76 -2.49 -4.11
N ILE A 67 -13.49 -1.66 -5.11
CA ILE A 67 -14.52 -1.06 -5.96
C ILE A 67 -14.31 -1.47 -7.42
N ARG A 68 -15.38 -1.40 -8.21
CA ARG A 68 -15.32 -1.56 -9.67
C ARG A 68 -15.72 -0.26 -10.37
N VAL A 69 -14.86 0.17 -11.29
CA VAL A 69 -15.13 1.28 -12.21
C VAL A 69 -15.05 0.71 -13.62
N ASP A 70 -16.18 0.62 -14.30
CA ASP A 70 -16.34 -0.03 -15.61
C ASP A 70 -15.77 -1.47 -15.61
N ASP A 71 -14.69 -1.73 -16.32
CA ASP A 71 -14.05 -3.04 -16.44
C ASP A 71 -12.79 -3.19 -15.54
N THR A 72 -12.58 -2.25 -14.61
CA THR A 72 -11.40 -2.22 -13.76
C THR A 72 -11.81 -2.29 -12.29
N TYR A 73 -11.12 -3.13 -11.54
CA TYR A 73 -11.23 -3.21 -10.09
C TYR A 73 -10.09 -2.45 -9.45
N TYR A 74 -10.40 -1.67 -8.42
CA TYR A 74 -9.43 -0.96 -7.60
C TYR A 74 -9.55 -1.41 -6.16
N TYR A 75 -8.42 -1.61 -5.53
CA TYR A 75 -8.30 -2.07 -4.16
C TYR A 75 -7.44 -1.09 -3.37
N THR A 76 -7.91 -0.61 -2.22
CA THR A 76 -7.08 0.12 -1.26
C THR A 76 -6.93 -0.65 0.04
N ALA A 77 -5.79 -0.47 0.71
CA ALA A 77 -5.42 -1.16 1.94
C ALA A 77 -4.81 -0.20 2.96
N SER A 78 -4.78 -0.65 4.22
CA SER A 78 -3.99 -0.03 5.27
C SER A 78 -2.50 -0.24 5.03
N ASN A 79 -1.68 0.79 5.26
CA ASN A 79 -0.22 0.66 5.33
C ASN A 79 0.39 1.52 6.46
N MET A 80 -0.46 2.10 7.29
CA MET A 80 -0.14 2.78 8.55
C MET A 80 0.91 3.88 8.39
N HIS A 81 2.10 3.72 8.98
CA HIS A 81 3.18 4.71 8.98
C HIS A 81 4.06 4.68 7.72
N TYR A 82 3.82 3.74 6.80
CA TYR A 82 4.55 3.70 5.55
C TYR A 82 4.08 4.81 4.60
N SER A 83 5.02 5.49 3.95
CA SER A 83 4.79 6.63 3.07
C SER A 83 5.31 6.35 1.64
N PRO A 84 4.52 6.62 0.58
CA PRO A 84 3.15 7.16 0.57
C PRO A 84 2.15 6.23 1.24
N GLY A 85 1.04 6.81 1.76
CA GLY A 85 -0.01 6.07 2.46
C GLY A 85 -1.17 5.64 1.56
N ALA A 86 -1.96 4.66 2.05
CA ALA A 86 -3.14 4.13 1.37
C ALA A 86 -2.82 3.65 -0.06
N PRO A 87 -2.10 2.53 -0.20
CA PRO A 87 -1.79 1.95 -1.50
C PRO A 87 -3.06 1.61 -2.26
N ILE A 88 -3.01 1.79 -3.58
CA ILE A 88 -4.07 1.42 -4.49
C ILE A 88 -3.51 0.43 -5.50
N LEU A 89 -4.18 -0.73 -5.59
CA LEU A 89 -3.91 -1.73 -6.60
C LEU A 89 -5.02 -1.72 -7.66
N ARG A 90 -4.72 -2.28 -8.82
CA ARG A 90 -5.63 -2.43 -9.94
C ARG A 90 -5.66 -3.88 -10.41
N SER A 91 -6.85 -4.34 -10.80
CA SER A 91 -7.08 -5.64 -11.42
C SER A 91 -8.14 -5.53 -12.52
N TYR A 92 -8.13 -6.47 -13.45
CA TYR A 92 -9.18 -6.63 -14.45
C TYR A 92 -9.99 -7.94 -14.24
N ASP A 93 -9.58 -8.76 -13.26
CA ASP A 93 -10.15 -10.10 -13.08
C ASP A 93 -10.32 -10.54 -11.62
N LEU A 94 -9.97 -9.68 -10.64
CA LEU A 94 -9.97 -9.96 -9.18
C LEU A 94 -8.90 -10.96 -8.72
N VAL A 95 -8.17 -11.58 -9.64
CA VAL A 95 -7.17 -12.62 -9.35
C VAL A 95 -5.75 -12.09 -9.49
N ASN A 96 -5.49 -11.35 -10.58
CA ASN A 96 -4.20 -10.74 -10.84
C ASN A 96 -4.24 -9.25 -10.52
N TRP A 97 -3.29 -8.79 -9.72
CA TRP A 97 -3.22 -7.42 -9.22
C TRP A 97 -1.86 -6.78 -9.51
N GLU A 98 -1.85 -5.48 -9.73
CA GLU A 98 -0.65 -4.66 -9.81
C GLU A 98 -0.83 -3.41 -8.96
N PHE A 99 0.25 -2.88 -8.38
CA PHE A 99 0.23 -1.58 -7.73
C PHE A 99 -0.01 -0.48 -8.77
N ALA A 100 -0.89 0.48 -8.43
CA ALA A 100 -1.29 1.56 -9.32
C ALA A 100 -0.97 2.94 -8.76
N GLY A 101 -0.98 3.14 -7.44
CA GLY A 101 -0.72 4.42 -6.83
C GLY A 101 -0.92 4.42 -5.32
N HIS A 102 -0.99 5.62 -4.75
CA HIS A 102 -1.28 5.84 -3.32
C HIS A 102 -2.18 7.06 -3.17
N ALA A 103 -3.24 6.95 -2.38
CA ALA A 103 -4.18 8.05 -2.18
C ALA A 103 -3.63 9.16 -1.27
N VAL A 104 -2.66 8.86 -0.42
CA VAL A 104 -2.03 9.79 0.53
C VAL A 104 -0.56 9.99 0.17
N PRO A 105 -0.21 11.03 -0.60
CA PRO A 105 1.15 11.21 -1.15
C PRO A 105 2.23 11.38 -0.09
N ALA A 106 1.89 11.92 1.08
CA ALA A 106 2.78 12.09 2.22
C ALA A 106 1.97 12.09 3.52
N LEU A 107 2.56 11.56 4.59
CA LEU A 107 1.93 11.50 5.92
C LEU A 107 2.20 12.82 6.68
N ASP A 108 1.61 13.91 6.22
CA ASP A 108 1.80 15.26 6.79
C ASP A 108 0.85 15.53 7.98
N PHE A 109 0.72 14.56 8.89
CA PHE A 109 -0.18 14.62 10.04
C PHE A 109 0.51 15.13 11.31
N SER A 110 1.81 14.82 11.49
CA SER A 110 2.66 15.38 12.55
C SER A 110 4.14 15.13 12.22
N SER A 111 5.06 15.83 12.94
CA SER A 111 6.51 15.66 12.77
C SER A 111 7.02 14.25 13.09
N LYS A 112 6.24 13.44 13.81
CA LYS A 112 6.59 12.04 14.12
C LYS A 112 6.63 11.15 12.89
N TYR A 113 5.84 11.51 11.86
CA TYR A 113 5.91 10.83 10.57
C TYR A 113 7.19 11.14 9.78
N ASP A 114 7.94 12.15 10.19
CA ASP A 114 9.28 12.48 9.69
C ASP A 114 10.41 11.92 10.58
N LEU A 115 10.09 11.07 11.56
CA LEU A 115 10.98 10.62 12.63
C LEU A 115 11.63 11.80 13.38
N ASN A 116 10.90 12.91 13.50
CA ASN A 116 11.34 14.11 14.18
C ASN A 116 10.57 14.33 15.50
N GLY A 117 11.27 14.23 16.62
CA GLY A 117 10.69 14.34 17.95
C GLY A 117 9.86 13.11 18.37
N GLY A 118 10.13 11.96 17.79
CA GLY A 118 9.48 10.66 18.04
C GLY A 118 9.23 9.89 16.77
N GLN A 119 8.39 8.87 16.85
CA GLN A 119 8.04 7.95 15.77
C GLN A 119 6.51 7.78 15.66
N ALA A 120 6.04 7.30 14.52
CA ALA A 120 4.63 7.07 14.22
C ALA A 120 4.32 5.60 13.87
N TYR A 121 5.11 4.63 14.37
CA TYR A 121 4.85 3.22 14.11
C TYR A 121 3.42 2.84 14.44
N ILE A 122 2.79 2.05 13.55
CA ILE A 122 1.38 1.64 13.56
C ILE A 122 0.35 2.78 13.66
N LYS A 123 0.74 4.01 13.32
CA LYS A 123 -0.18 5.16 13.16
C LYS A 123 -0.32 5.50 11.69
N GLY A 124 -1.18 6.46 11.35
CA GLY A 124 -1.36 6.92 9.97
C GLY A 124 -2.55 6.29 9.26
N THR A 125 -2.35 5.68 8.08
CA THR A 125 -3.43 5.20 7.23
C THR A 125 -3.88 3.79 7.59
N TRP A 126 -4.96 3.70 8.37
CA TRP A 126 -5.69 2.48 8.72
C TRP A 126 -6.80 2.18 7.73
N ALA A 127 -7.76 1.35 8.11
CA ALA A 127 -8.94 1.04 7.31
C ALA A 127 -9.59 2.33 6.80
N SER A 128 -9.81 2.37 5.50
CA SER A 128 -10.22 3.56 4.76
C SER A 128 -11.10 3.16 3.59
N THR A 129 -11.75 4.12 2.98
CA THR A 129 -12.66 3.88 1.85
C THR A 129 -12.20 4.60 0.60
N LEU A 130 -12.38 3.94 -0.54
CA LEU A 130 -12.15 4.47 -1.88
C LEU A 130 -13.44 4.37 -2.69
N GLN A 131 -13.85 5.47 -3.35
CA GLN A 131 -14.99 5.43 -4.27
C GLN A 131 -14.72 6.28 -5.52
N TYR A 132 -15.42 5.95 -6.59
CA TYR A 132 -15.39 6.71 -7.84
C TYR A 132 -16.74 7.36 -8.12
N ARG A 133 -16.75 8.68 -8.17
CA ARG A 133 -17.95 9.45 -8.50
C ARG A 133 -18.05 9.67 -10.00
N LYS A 134 -19.01 9.00 -10.63
CA LYS A 134 -19.18 9.05 -12.09
C LYS A 134 -19.57 10.43 -12.61
N SER A 135 -20.37 11.18 -11.85
CA SER A 135 -20.89 12.49 -12.28
C SER A 135 -19.80 13.54 -12.51
N ASN A 136 -18.69 13.44 -11.80
CA ASN A 136 -17.54 14.35 -11.93
C ASN A 136 -16.23 13.65 -12.29
N SER A 137 -16.27 12.34 -12.57
CA SER A 137 -15.10 11.53 -12.93
C SER A 137 -13.96 11.62 -11.92
N THR A 138 -14.28 11.56 -10.61
CA THR A 138 -13.33 11.78 -9.53
C THR A 138 -13.32 10.61 -8.56
N PHE A 139 -12.13 10.14 -8.21
CA PHE A 139 -11.90 9.24 -7.08
C PHE A 139 -11.87 10.03 -5.78
N TYR A 140 -12.51 9.49 -4.75
CA TYR A 140 -12.52 9.97 -3.38
C TYR A 140 -11.92 8.91 -2.47
N TRP A 141 -10.90 9.28 -1.71
CA TRP A 141 -10.39 8.48 -0.62
C TRP A 141 -10.65 9.20 0.70
N LEU A 142 -11.20 8.48 1.69
CA LEU A 142 -11.45 8.97 3.04
C LEU A 142 -10.86 8.00 4.07
N GLY A 143 -10.15 8.52 5.07
CA GLY A 143 -9.63 7.74 6.18
C GLY A 143 -9.52 8.54 7.47
N CYS A 144 -9.91 7.93 8.60
CA CYS A 144 -9.68 8.52 9.92
C CYS A 144 -8.22 8.36 10.32
N ILE A 145 -7.56 9.46 10.64
CA ILE A 145 -6.16 9.49 11.04
C ILE A 145 -6.06 9.82 12.53
N GLU A 146 -5.22 9.04 13.25
CA GLU A 146 -4.97 9.19 14.68
C GLU A 146 -6.25 9.12 15.54
N PHE A 147 -7.29 8.41 15.05
CA PHE A 147 -8.62 8.32 15.72
C PHE A 147 -9.22 9.69 16.08
N SER A 148 -8.94 10.70 15.27
CA SER A 148 -9.27 12.09 15.56
C SER A 148 -10.11 12.75 14.48
N LYS A 149 -9.66 12.72 13.23
CA LYS A 149 -10.28 13.40 12.09
C LYS A 149 -10.26 12.51 10.85
N THR A 150 -11.26 12.72 9.99
CA THR A 150 -11.28 12.08 8.68
C THR A 150 -10.66 13.00 7.65
N TYR A 151 -9.62 12.52 6.98
CA TYR A 151 -8.98 13.20 5.87
C TYR A 151 -9.59 12.76 4.55
N VAL A 152 -9.76 13.72 3.65
CA VAL A 152 -10.34 13.52 2.32
C VAL A 152 -9.29 13.86 1.28
N TYR A 153 -9.07 12.93 0.35
CA TYR A 153 -8.23 13.14 -0.83
C TYR A 153 -9.03 12.82 -2.08
N THR A 154 -8.81 13.60 -3.15
CA THR A 154 -9.47 13.38 -4.43
C THR A 154 -8.48 13.38 -5.58
N ALA A 155 -8.77 12.61 -6.63
CA ALA A 155 -7.98 12.57 -7.87
C ALA A 155 -8.85 12.20 -9.06
N SER A 156 -8.45 12.60 -10.26
CA SER A 156 -9.08 12.14 -11.51
C SER A 156 -8.58 10.77 -11.96
N SER A 157 -7.46 10.31 -11.41
CA SER A 157 -6.85 8.99 -11.67
C SER A 157 -6.29 8.42 -10.36
N VAL A 158 -6.25 7.09 -10.23
CA VAL A 158 -5.67 6.42 -9.05
C VAL A 158 -4.17 6.62 -8.94
N GLU A 159 -3.49 6.87 -10.05
CA GLU A 159 -2.08 7.23 -10.09
C GLU A 159 -1.82 8.66 -9.57
N GLY A 160 -2.89 9.45 -9.38
CA GLY A 160 -2.81 10.83 -8.92
C GLY A 160 -2.68 11.87 -10.05
N PRO A 161 -2.28 13.10 -9.78
CA PRO A 161 -1.97 13.58 -8.42
C PRO A 161 -3.21 13.64 -7.51
N TRP A 162 -3.06 13.25 -6.26
CA TRP A 162 -4.10 13.32 -5.24
C TRP A 162 -4.09 14.67 -4.53
N GLN A 163 -5.25 15.30 -4.46
CA GLN A 163 -5.45 16.58 -3.79
C GLN A 163 -5.98 16.35 -2.36
N LYS A 164 -5.25 16.83 -1.36
CA LYS A 164 -5.69 16.87 0.04
C LYS A 164 -6.70 18.00 0.24
N HIS A 165 -7.81 17.71 0.93
CA HIS A 165 -8.82 18.69 1.32
C HIS A 165 -8.79 18.95 2.84
N PRO A 166 -9.49 20.00 3.33
CA PRO A 166 -9.68 20.19 4.76
C PRO A 166 -10.32 18.95 5.40
N ALA A 167 -9.80 18.54 6.56
CA ALA A 167 -10.30 17.37 7.25
C ALA A 167 -11.70 17.61 7.85
N ILE A 168 -12.54 16.58 7.80
CA ILE A 168 -13.79 16.51 8.58
C ILE A 168 -13.41 16.32 10.04
N ASN A 169 -14.03 17.10 10.97
CA ASN A 169 -13.66 17.09 12.38
C ASN A 169 -14.14 15.87 13.17
N ASP A 170 -14.81 14.92 12.51
CA ASP A 170 -15.21 13.64 13.08
C ASP A 170 -14.35 12.50 12.51
N CYS A 171 -14.06 11.52 13.34
CA CYS A 171 -13.40 10.30 12.93
C CYS A 171 -14.43 9.30 12.37
N TYR A 172 -14.48 9.13 11.08
CA TYR A 172 -15.21 8.03 10.47
C TYR A 172 -14.36 6.75 10.61
N TYR A 173 -14.43 6.17 11.80
CA TYR A 173 -13.67 4.98 12.17
C TYR A 173 -14.05 3.81 11.26
N ASP A 174 -13.06 3.20 10.60
CA ASP A 174 -13.21 2.04 9.72
C ASP A 174 -14.36 2.21 8.72
N ALA A 175 -14.27 3.28 7.94
CA ALA A 175 -15.36 3.77 7.12
C ALA A 175 -15.54 3.04 5.79
N GLY A 176 -16.79 2.94 5.34
CA GLY A 176 -17.17 2.59 3.98
C GLY A 176 -18.05 3.67 3.35
N MET A 177 -17.70 4.13 2.14
CA MET A 177 -18.47 5.15 1.43
C MET A 177 -19.40 4.52 0.38
N LEU A 178 -20.59 5.06 0.29
CA LEU A 178 -21.54 4.85 -0.82
C LEU A 178 -21.78 6.16 -1.55
N ILE A 179 -21.70 6.14 -2.88
CA ILE A 179 -22.26 7.17 -3.75
C ILE A 179 -23.53 6.59 -4.34
N ASP A 180 -24.69 7.15 -3.95
CA ASP A 180 -26.01 6.62 -4.31
C ASP A 180 -26.39 6.97 -5.76
N ASP A 181 -27.49 6.39 -6.26
CA ASP A 181 -28.00 6.59 -7.62
C ASP A 181 -28.36 8.05 -7.92
N ASP A 182 -28.73 8.83 -6.90
CA ASP A 182 -29.01 10.28 -6.98
C ASP A 182 -27.78 11.16 -6.75
N ASP A 183 -26.59 10.55 -6.72
CA ASP A 183 -25.31 11.20 -6.50
C ASP A 183 -25.07 11.70 -5.04
N THR A 184 -25.96 11.34 -4.12
CA THR A 184 -25.77 11.62 -2.69
C THR A 184 -24.68 10.72 -2.13
N MET A 185 -23.77 11.30 -1.36
CA MET A 185 -22.65 10.58 -0.74
C MET A 185 -22.94 10.27 0.72
N TYR A 186 -22.80 9.01 1.09
CA TYR A 186 -22.97 8.50 2.45
C TYR A 186 -21.71 7.79 2.91
N VAL A 187 -21.45 7.83 4.23
CA VAL A 187 -20.35 7.08 4.87
C VAL A 187 -20.89 6.31 6.05
N ALA A 188 -20.77 4.99 6.02
CA ALA A 188 -21.01 4.12 7.17
C ALA A 188 -19.70 4.00 7.98
N TYR A 189 -19.77 4.09 9.33
CA TYR A 189 -18.60 4.06 10.18
C TYR A 189 -18.93 3.72 11.62
N GLY A 190 -17.92 3.43 12.41
CA GLY A 190 -18.02 3.27 13.85
C GLY A 190 -17.52 1.93 14.35
N ASN A 191 -17.49 1.80 15.67
CA ASN A 191 -17.14 0.58 16.37
C ASN A 191 -18.27 0.22 17.32
N THR A 192 -18.87 -0.97 17.17
CA THR A 192 -19.99 -1.45 17.99
C THR A 192 -21.29 -0.64 17.83
N GLN A 193 -21.19 0.68 17.80
CA GLN A 193 -22.26 1.60 17.41
C GLN A 193 -21.96 2.14 16.02
N LEU A 194 -22.75 1.69 15.03
CA LEU A 194 -22.54 2.08 13.66
C LEU A 194 -23.43 3.26 13.31
N SER A 195 -22.84 4.24 12.65
CA SER A 195 -23.48 5.46 12.19
C SER A 195 -23.38 5.57 10.66
N VAL A 196 -24.30 6.32 10.09
CA VAL A 196 -24.23 6.78 8.70
C VAL A 196 -24.17 8.29 8.70
N ALA A 197 -23.17 8.86 8.04
CA ALA A 197 -23.09 10.28 7.73
C ALA A 197 -23.51 10.51 6.26
N GLN A 198 -24.16 11.63 6.00
CA GLN A 198 -24.36 12.20 4.66
C GLN A 198 -23.36 13.33 4.48
N LEU A 199 -22.66 13.30 3.37
CA LEU A 199 -21.71 14.36 2.99
C LEU A 199 -22.41 15.44 2.14
N SER A 200 -21.76 16.61 2.08
CA SER A 200 -22.10 17.69 1.17
C SER A 200 -22.01 17.26 -0.30
N ALA A 201 -22.60 18.05 -1.18
CA ALA A 201 -22.63 17.75 -2.62
C ALA A 201 -21.24 17.61 -3.25
N ASP A 202 -20.21 18.21 -2.68
CA ASP A 202 -18.80 18.05 -3.09
C ASP A 202 -18.08 16.89 -2.38
N GLY A 203 -18.72 16.24 -1.37
CA GLY A 203 -18.17 15.14 -0.62
C GLY A 203 -17.13 15.54 0.45
N LEU A 204 -17.00 16.82 0.78
CA LEU A 204 -15.91 17.35 1.60
C LEU A 204 -16.28 17.70 3.04
N THR A 205 -17.58 17.77 3.35
CA THR A 205 -18.06 18.12 4.70
C THR A 205 -19.25 17.26 5.10
N GLU A 206 -19.43 17.07 6.41
CA GLU A 206 -20.62 16.39 6.94
C GLU A 206 -21.83 17.33 6.91
N VAL A 207 -22.98 16.83 6.41
CA VAL A 207 -24.28 17.51 6.46
C VAL A 207 -25.08 17.07 7.68
N LYS A 208 -25.12 15.78 7.92
CA LYS A 208 -25.78 15.16 9.08
C LYS A 208 -25.27 13.75 9.30
N THR A 209 -25.41 13.29 10.52
CA THR A 209 -25.11 11.89 10.90
C THR A 209 -26.23 11.31 11.76
N LYS A 210 -26.33 9.98 11.74
CA LYS A 210 -27.28 9.23 12.58
C LYS A 210 -26.70 7.86 12.92
N GLN A 211 -26.79 7.48 14.19
CA GLN A 211 -26.56 6.10 14.58
C GLN A 211 -27.69 5.20 14.00
N VAL A 212 -27.29 4.18 13.24
CA VAL A 212 -28.22 3.30 12.51
C VAL A 212 -28.29 1.88 13.06
N TYR A 213 -27.26 1.46 13.80
CA TYR A 213 -27.19 0.13 14.41
C TYR A 213 -26.39 0.15 15.71
N SER A 214 -26.72 -0.76 16.65
CA SER A 214 -25.97 -0.99 17.88
C SER A 214 -25.82 -2.48 18.08
N SER A 215 -24.57 -2.94 18.21
CA SER A 215 -24.21 -4.34 18.39
C SER A 215 -23.93 -4.65 19.85
N SER A 216 -24.17 -5.92 20.26
CA SER A 216 -23.72 -6.45 21.54
C SER A 216 -22.28 -6.99 21.50
N VAL A 217 -21.68 -7.06 20.32
CA VAL A 217 -20.28 -7.46 20.09
C VAL A 217 -19.54 -6.36 19.34
N THR A 218 -18.22 -6.34 19.42
CA THR A 218 -17.40 -5.39 18.63
C THR A 218 -17.64 -5.63 17.15
N LEU A 219 -18.00 -4.57 16.43
CA LEU A 219 -18.12 -4.52 14.97
C LEU A 219 -17.40 -3.28 14.47
N GLU A 220 -16.61 -3.44 13.41
CA GLU A 220 -15.87 -2.36 12.76
C GLU A 220 -15.78 -2.64 11.25
N GLY A 221 -15.00 -1.89 10.46
CA GLY A 221 -14.77 -2.19 9.04
C GLY A 221 -16.02 -2.09 8.16
N SER A 222 -16.76 -0.99 8.27
CA SER A 222 -18.09 -0.83 7.66
C SER A 222 -18.03 -0.53 6.16
N HIS A 223 -18.03 -1.55 5.29
CA HIS A 223 -18.25 -1.31 3.85
C HIS A 223 -19.71 -1.00 3.55
N PHE A 224 -19.96 -0.05 2.64
CA PHE A 224 -21.30 0.45 2.37
C PHE A 224 -21.61 0.44 0.88
N PHE A 225 -22.66 -0.29 0.48
CA PHE A 225 -23.07 -0.38 -0.93
C PHE A 225 -24.59 -0.51 -1.06
N LYS A 226 -25.10 -0.32 -2.31
CA LYS A 226 -26.52 -0.48 -2.66
C LYS A 226 -26.69 -1.58 -3.69
N TYR A 227 -27.67 -2.45 -3.48
CA TYR A 227 -28.01 -3.50 -4.42
C TYR A 227 -29.52 -3.73 -4.47
N LYS A 228 -30.09 -3.71 -5.70
CA LYS A 228 -31.54 -3.91 -5.94
C LYS A 228 -32.43 -3.06 -5.02
N GLY A 229 -32.08 -1.79 -4.85
CA GLY A 229 -32.85 -0.83 -4.06
C GLY A 229 -32.69 -0.95 -2.53
N ASN A 230 -31.88 -1.87 -2.03
CA ASN A 230 -31.55 -1.99 -0.61
C ASN A 230 -30.11 -1.51 -0.35
N TYR A 231 -29.93 -0.95 0.84
CA TYR A 231 -28.66 -0.49 1.38
C TYR A 231 -28.07 -1.59 2.26
N TYR A 232 -26.77 -1.85 2.07
CA TYR A 232 -26.05 -2.89 2.79
C TYR A 232 -24.82 -2.29 3.45
N ILE A 233 -24.62 -2.62 4.74
CA ILE A 233 -23.37 -2.35 5.45
C ILE A 233 -22.80 -3.71 5.86
N THR A 234 -21.55 -3.97 5.55
CA THR A 234 -20.85 -5.20 5.97
C THR A 234 -19.78 -4.87 6.99
N PRO A 235 -20.12 -4.89 8.30
CA PRO A 235 -19.14 -4.71 9.36
C PRO A 235 -18.51 -6.04 9.75
N THR A 236 -17.22 -5.99 10.07
CA THR A 236 -16.46 -7.13 10.57
C THR A 236 -16.62 -7.32 12.08
N ARG A 237 -16.64 -8.56 12.54
CA ARG A 237 -16.28 -8.95 13.90
C ARG A 237 -14.80 -9.33 13.87
N PRO A 238 -13.91 -8.49 14.45
CA PRO A 238 -12.47 -8.66 14.31
C PRO A 238 -12.00 -10.09 14.60
N ALA A 239 -11.17 -10.63 13.72
CA ALA A 239 -10.60 -11.99 13.75
C ALA A 239 -11.60 -13.16 13.74
N ASP A 240 -12.91 -12.91 13.74
CA ASP A 240 -13.95 -13.96 13.90
C ASP A 240 -14.89 -14.08 12.70
N GLY A 241 -15.10 -13.01 11.92
CA GLY A 241 -16.02 -13.07 10.79
C GLY A 241 -16.60 -11.75 10.33
N GLU A 242 -17.73 -11.83 9.64
CA GLU A 242 -18.37 -10.70 8.96
C GLU A 242 -19.88 -10.77 9.13
N PHE A 243 -20.51 -9.61 9.31
CA PHE A 243 -21.97 -9.46 9.30
C PHE A 243 -22.43 -8.73 8.05
N VAL A 244 -23.72 -8.82 7.75
CA VAL A 244 -24.39 -8.02 6.72
C VAL A 244 -25.61 -7.37 7.35
N LEU A 245 -25.65 -6.07 7.31
CA LEU A 245 -26.79 -5.25 7.67
C LEU A 245 -27.51 -4.83 6.39
N ARG A 246 -28.86 -4.89 6.37
CA ARG A 246 -29.68 -4.52 5.21
C ARG A 246 -30.82 -3.61 5.62
N SER A 247 -31.10 -2.59 4.81
CA SER A 247 -32.24 -1.69 4.99
C SER A 247 -32.75 -1.19 3.63
N SER A 248 -34.02 -0.74 3.56
CA SER A 248 -34.57 -0.01 2.41
C SER A 248 -34.18 1.48 2.42
N SER A 249 -33.50 1.97 3.45
CA SER A 249 -33.06 3.36 3.60
C SER A 249 -31.64 3.41 4.14
N PRO A 250 -30.79 4.37 3.72
CA PRO A 250 -29.46 4.53 4.29
C PRO A 250 -29.51 4.84 5.79
N TRP A 251 -30.65 5.30 6.29
CA TRP A 251 -30.88 5.70 7.68
C TRP A 251 -31.46 4.58 8.55
N GLY A 252 -31.55 3.35 8.03
CA GLY A 252 -32.17 2.22 8.71
C GLY A 252 -33.71 2.32 8.82
N PRO A 253 -34.34 1.44 9.63
CA PRO A 253 -33.67 0.43 10.47
C PRO A 253 -33.01 -0.69 9.66
N TYR A 254 -31.93 -1.24 10.19
CA TYR A 254 -31.19 -2.34 9.56
C TYR A 254 -31.54 -3.68 10.20
N GLU A 255 -31.79 -4.67 9.36
CA GLU A 255 -31.79 -6.09 9.72
C GLU A 255 -30.36 -6.62 9.61
N VAL A 256 -30.02 -7.65 10.40
CA VAL A 256 -28.66 -8.23 10.43
C VAL A 256 -28.68 -9.72 10.16
N LYS A 257 -27.72 -10.21 9.36
CA LYS A 257 -27.35 -11.62 9.22
C LYS A 257 -25.82 -11.78 9.28
N THR A 258 -25.37 -13.00 9.58
CA THR A 258 -23.96 -13.35 9.53
C THR A 258 -23.58 -13.76 8.11
N LEU A 259 -22.46 -13.22 7.60
CA LEU A 259 -21.90 -13.58 6.30
C LEU A 259 -20.77 -14.60 6.45
N VAL A 260 -19.88 -14.39 7.42
CA VAL A 260 -18.77 -15.28 7.79
C VAL A 260 -18.82 -15.52 9.29
N ASP A 261 -18.81 -16.78 9.74
CA ASP A 261 -18.82 -17.15 11.16
C ASP A 261 -17.74 -18.19 11.45
N LYS A 262 -16.54 -17.74 11.78
CA LYS A 262 -15.37 -18.60 12.10
C LYS A 262 -15.04 -19.63 11.02
N ASN A 263 -15.44 -19.37 9.78
CA ASN A 263 -15.11 -20.24 8.65
C ASN A 263 -13.61 -20.21 8.41
N ALA A 264 -12.95 -21.35 8.53
CA ALA A 264 -11.50 -21.45 8.34
C ALA A 264 -11.07 -20.91 6.96
N GLY A 265 -10.02 -20.13 6.93
CA GLY A 265 -9.49 -19.54 5.70
C GLY A 265 -8.68 -20.53 4.86
N PRO A 266 -8.38 -20.18 3.62
CA PRO A 266 -7.67 -21.05 2.68
C PRO A 266 -6.15 -21.11 2.94
N VAL A 267 -5.59 -20.14 3.63
CA VAL A 267 -4.17 -20.14 4.02
C VAL A 267 -4.03 -20.93 5.32
N ALA A 268 -3.37 -22.07 5.25
CA ALA A 268 -3.23 -22.98 6.39
C ALA A 268 -2.57 -22.27 7.60
N THR A 269 -3.08 -22.54 8.80
CA THR A 269 -2.64 -21.92 10.08
C THR A 269 -2.85 -20.41 10.20
N GLY A 270 -3.47 -19.77 9.22
CA GLY A 270 -3.90 -18.38 9.31
C GLY A 270 -5.23 -18.22 10.08
N GLY A 271 -5.61 -16.97 10.35
CA GLY A 271 -6.87 -16.61 11.02
C GLY A 271 -8.13 -16.84 10.17
N VAL A 272 -9.26 -16.40 10.66
CA VAL A 272 -10.52 -16.37 9.90
C VAL A 272 -10.51 -15.19 8.95
N PRO A 273 -10.82 -15.36 7.66
CA PRO A 273 -10.96 -14.22 6.75
C PRO A 273 -12.10 -13.31 7.18
N HIS A 274 -11.81 -12.00 7.25
CA HIS A 274 -12.74 -10.98 7.72
C HIS A 274 -12.41 -9.61 7.11
N GLN A 275 -13.21 -8.61 7.42
CA GLN A 275 -13.10 -7.21 6.96
C GLN A 275 -12.82 -7.12 5.45
N GLY A 276 -13.83 -7.47 4.69
CA GLY A 276 -13.74 -7.55 3.24
C GLY A 276 -14.87 -6.85 2.52
N SER A 277 -14.66 -6.64 1.23
CA SER A 277 -15.61 -6.01 0.31
C SER A 277 -16.38 -7.05 -0.51
N LEU A 278 -17.67 -6.81 -0.68
CA LEU A 278 -18.50 -7.47 -1.69
C LEU A 278 -18.43 -6.67 -3.00
N VAL A 279 -17.99 -7.29 -4.07
CA VAL A 279 -17.83 -6.66 -5.39
C VAL A 279 -18.57 -7.43 -6.48
N GLN A 280 -19.27 -6.68 -7.34
CA GLN A 280 -19.96 -7.25 -8.50
C GLN A 280 -19.12 -7.14 -9.76
N THR A 281 -19.00 -8.25 -10.51
CA THR A 281 -18.34 -8.27 -11.82
C THR A 281 -19.22 -7.63 -12.90
N GLN A 282 -18.63 -7.38 -14.09
CA GLN A 282 -19.33 -6.87 -15.26
C GLN A 282 -20.47 -7.79 -15.70
N ASN A 283 -20.31 -9.09 -15.52
CA ASN A 283 -21.28 -10.13 -15.88
C ASN A 283 -22.35 -10.39 -14.80
N GLY A 284 -22.28 -9.66 -13.67
CA GLY A 284 -23.27 -9.73 -12.61
C GLY A 284 -22.96 -10.74 -11.51
N ASP A 285 -21.88 -11.51 -11.63
CA ASP A 285 -21.41 -12.40 -10.58
C ASP A 285 -20.86 -11.59 -9.41
N TRP A 286 -20.91 -12.15 -8.21
CA TRP A 286 -20.43 -11.49 -7.00
C TRP A 286 -19.30 -12.27 -6.35
N TYR A 287 -18.36 -11.50 -5.80
CA TYR A 287 -17.23 -12.02 -5.03
C TYR A 287 -17.11 -11.27 -3.71
N TYR A 288 -16.58 -11.96 -2.70
CA TYR A 288 -16.17 -11.41 -1.43
C TYR A 288 -14.65 -11.53 -1.33
N MET A 289 -13.97 -10.39 -1.25
CA MET A 289 -12.54 -10.30 -1.02
C MET A 289 -12.30 -9.83 0.40
N ALA A 290 -11.61 -10.64 1.21
CA ALA A 290 -11.31 -10.37 2.61
C ALA A 290 -9.83 -10.62 2.87
N PHE A 291 -9.32 -10.25 4.03
CA PHE A 291 -7.97 -10.66 4.42
C PHE A 291 -8.00 -11.73 5.50
N GLN A 292 -6.94 -12.50 5.57
CA GLN A 292 -6.66 -13.52 6.57
C GLN A 292 -5.38 -13.17 7.33
N ASP A 293 -5.41 -13.15 8.67
CA ASP A 293 -4.20 -13.01 9.49
C ASP A 293 -3.25 -14.17 9.23
N ALA A 294 -2.05 -13.86 8.75
CA ALA A 294 -1.07 -14.84 8.28
C ALA A 294 0.37 -14.46 8.69
N TYR A 295 0.55 -14.05 9.97
CA TYR A 295 1.87 -13.63 10.48
C TYR A 295 2.91 -14.77 10.49
N PRO A 296 4.15 -14.50 10.10
CA PRO A 296 4.82 -13.20 9.96
C PRO A 296 4.55 -12.44 8.64
N GLY A 297 3.80 -13.04 7.69
CA GLY A 297 3.50 -12.43 6.40
C GLY A 297 2.55 -11.23 6.45
N GLY A 298 1.82 -11.05 7.56
CA GLY A 298 0.86 -9.97 7.72
C GLY A 298 -0.57 -10.40 7.44
N ARG A 299 -1.36 -9.53 6.81
CA ARG A 299 -2.79 -9.73 6.53
C ARG A 299 -2.99 -9.93 5.03
N ILE A 300 -3.24 -11.17 4.65
CA ILE A 300 -3.15 -11.65 3.27
C ILE A 300 -4.54 -11.75 2.63
N PRO A 301 -4.80 -11.09 1.47
CA PRO A 301 -6.09 -11.11 0.78
C PRO A 301 -6.47 -12.48 0.22
N VAL A 302 -7.74 -12.85 0.40
CA VAL A 302 -8.37 -14.06 -0.13
C VAL A 302 -9.68 -13.74 -0.82
N LEU A 303 -10.11 -14.55 -1.78
CA LEU A 303 -11.26 -14.32 -2.64
C LEU A 303 -12.19 -15.53 -2.66
N ALA A 304 -13.50 -15.30 -2.58
CA ALA A 304 -14.51 -16.36 -2.75
C ALA A 304 -15.72 -15.85 -3.55
N PRO A 305 -16.38 -16.71 -4.35
CA PRO A 305 -17.65 -16.38 -4.99
C PRO A 305 -18.76 -16.19 -3.97
N VAL A 306 -19.75 -15.37 -4.33
CA VAL A 306 -20.93 -15.06 -3.52
C VAL A 306 -22.19 -15.34 -4.32
N THR A 307 -23.20 -15.92 -3.67
CA THR A 307 -24.55 -16.06 -4.21
C THR A 307 -25.51 -15.15 -3.45
N TRP A 308 -26.60 -14.77 -4.10
CA TRP A 308 -27.67 -13.99 -3.49
C TRP A 308 -28.95 -14.82 -3.41
N SER A 309 -29.54 -14.88 -2.23
CA SER A 309 -30.85 -15.50 -2.05
C SER A 309 -31.96 -14.67 -2.71
N SER A 310 -33.11 -15.29 -2.95
CA SER A 310 -34.27 -14.61 -3.53
C SER A 310 -34.82 -13.46 -2.68
N ASP A 311 -34.61 -13.53 -1.37
CA ASP A 311 -34.97 -12.50 -0.39
C ASP A 311 -33.87 -11.45 -0.18
N GLY A 312 -32.79 -11.48 -1.00
CA GLY A 312 -31.80 -10.39 -1.10
C GLY A 312 -30.69 -10.44 -0.02
N TRP A 313 -30.24 -11.62 0.38
CA TRP A 313 -29.08 -11.77 1.27
C TRP A 313 -27.91 -12.44 0.56
N PRO A 314 -26.68 -11.94 0.73
CA PRO A 314 -25.48 -12.58 0.18
C PRO A 314 -25.07 -13.79 1.02
N SER A 315 -24.42 -14.75 0.38
CA SER A 315 -23.81 -15.93 1.03
C SER A 315 -22.51 -16.27 0.33
N VAL A 316 -21.41 -16.33 1.08
CA VAL A 316 -20.10 -16.78 0.57
C VAL A 316 -20.16 -18.28 0.27
N GLN A 317 -19.58 -18.70 -0.84
CA GLN A 317 -19.56 -20.09 -1.24
C GLN A 317 -18.44 -20.86 -0.50
N PHE A 318 -18.78 -21.40 0.66
CA PHE A 318 -17.88 -22.27 1.41
C PHE A 318 -17.94 -23.72 0.91
N VAL A 319 -16.80 -24.41 1.03
CA VAL A 319 -16.69 -25.86 0.81
C VAL A 319 -16.40 -26.52 2.16
N ASN A 320 -17.27 -27.44 2.59
CA ASN A 320 -17.18 -28.08 3.91
C ASN A 320 -17.09 -27.06 5.08
N ASN A 321 -17.88 -26.00 5.00
CA ASN A 321 -17.91 -24.89 5.97
C ASN A 321 -16.58 -24.11 6.13
N ALA A 322 -15.71 -24.14 5.13
CA ALA A 322 -14.45 -23.42 5.07
C ALA A 322 -14.28 -22.74 3.71
N TRP A 323 -13.39 -21.77 3.62
CA TRP A 323 -12.94 -21.24 2.34
C TRP A 323 -12.21 -22.33 1.56
N ALA A 324 -12.46 -22.41 0.24
CA ALA A 324 -11.70 -23.32 -0.59
C ALA A 324 -10.33 -22.77 -0.94
N ALA A 325 -9.34 -23.64 -1.07
CA ALA A 325 -8.03 -23.27 -1.59
C ALA A 325 -8.07 -22.84 -3.07
N SER A 326 -9.15 -23.21 -3.78
CA SER A 326 -9.34 -22.92 -5.20
C SER A 326 -10.82 -22.82 -5.54
N TYR A 327 -11.17 -21.86 -6.40
CA TYR A 327 -12.51 -21.66 -6.95
C TYR A 327 -12.46 -21.53 -8.48
N PRO A 328 -13.60 -21.68 -9.19
CA PRO A 328 -13.68 -21.36 -10.59
C PRO A 328 -13.17 -19.95 -10.89
N TYR A 329 -12.43 -19.78 -11.98
CA TYR A 329 -11.94 -18.47 -12.39
C TYR A 329 -13.10 -17.50 -12.64
N PRO A 330 -13.00 -16.21 -12.24
CA PRO A 330 -14.07 -15.25 -12.46
C PRO A 330 -14.44 -15.16 -13.94
N ASN A 331 -15.75 -15.18 -14.20
CA ASN A 331 -16.28 -14.97 -15.53
C ASN A 331 -16.30 -13.47 -15.84
N VAL A 332 -15.22 -12.97 -16.38
CA VAL A 332 -15.01 -11.55 -16.71
C VAL A 332 -14.42 -11.43 -18.12
N PRO A 333 -14.57 -10.28 -18.79
CA PRO A 333 -13.92 -10.01 -20.06
C PRO A 333 -12.40 -10.21 -19.98
N ARG A 334 -11.80 -10.52 -21.12
CA ARG A 334 -10.33 -10.58 -21.21
C ARG A 334 -9.72 -9.22 -20.88
N PRO A 335 -8.70 -9.15 -20.02
CA PRO A 335 -7.99 -7.90 -19.71
C PRO A 335 -7.48 -7.20 -20.98
N PRO A 336 -7.50 -5.86 -21.02
CA PRO A 336 -7.02 -5.10 -22.17
C PRO A 336 -5.50 -5.20 -22.35
N ARG A 337 -4.78 -5.56 -21.30
CA ARG A 337 -3.32 -5.77 -21.27
C ARG A 337 -2.92 -6.75 -20.17
N ALA A 338 -1.68 -7.21 -20.22
CA ALA A 338 -1.10 -7.95 -19.09
C ALA A 338 -0.91 -7.05 -17.86
N MET A 339 -1.07 -7.63 -16.69
CA MET A 339 -0.73 -6.99 -15.41
C MET A 339 0.79 -7.01 -15.21
N LYS A 340 1.33 -5.98 -14.54
CA LYS A 340 2.73 -5.96 -14.13
C LYS A 340 2.96 -7.08 -13.09
N PRO A 341 3.94 -7.97 -13.29
CA PRO A 341 4.24 -8.99 -12.29
C PRO A 341 4.68 -8.35 -10.97
N LEU A 342 4.38 -9.01 -9.85
CA LEU A 342 4.85 -8.62 -8.52
C LEU A 342 6.32 -8.99 -8.27
N THR A 343 6.90 -9.84 -9.13
CA THR A 343 8.32 -10.23 -9.13
C THR A 343 9.07 -9.58 -10.28
N GLY A 344 10.38 -9.52 -10.18
CA GLY A 344 11.27 -9.00 -11.22
C GLY A 344 12.35 -8.11 -10.66
N THR A 345 13.09 -7.46 -11.56
CA THR A 345 14.20 -6.58 -11.21
C THR A 345 13.79 -5.13 -11.43
N ASP A 346 13.83 -4.31 -10.38
CA ASP A 346 13.79 -2.86 -10.48
C ASP A 346 15.23 -2.31 -10.49
N THR A 347 15.57 -1.60 -11.55
CA THR A 347 16.88 -0.92 -11.71
C THR A 347 16.82 0.53 -11.31
N PHE A 348 15.69 1.00 -10.77
CA PHE A 348 15.47 2.39 -10.38
C PHE A 348 15.77 3.42 -11.50
N SER A 349 15.51 3.01 -12.74
CA SER A 349 15.82 3.81 -13.94
C SER A 349 14.74 4.83 -14.30
N GLY A 350 13.62 4.85 -13.56
CA GLY A 350 12.51 5.79 -13.75
C GLY A 350 12.82 7.20 -13.24
N SER A 351 11.89 8.12 -13.48
CA SER A 351 11.93 9.48 -12.89
C SER A 351 11.30 9.54 -11.49
N ALA A 352 10.63 8.47 -11.05
CA ALA A 352 10.02 8.28 -9.74
C ALA A 352 10.10 6.80 -9.34
N LEU A 353 10.00 6.53 -8.05
CA LEU A 353 9.83 5.16 -7.54
C LEU A 353 8.51 4.57 -8.03
N GLY A 354 8.51 3.27 -8.29
CA GLY A 354 7.30 2.53 -8.60
C GLY A 354 6.31 2.53 -7.41
N PRO A 355 5.00 2.33 -7.68
CA PRO A 355 3.98 2.35 -6.62
C PRO A 355 4.05 1.15 -5.66
N GLU A 356 4.89 0.16 -5.91
CA GLU A 356 5.22 -0.94 -5.00
C GLU A 356 6.16 -0.54 -3.85
N TRP A 357 6.80 0.65 -3.94
CA TRP A 357 7.75 1.15 -2.97
C TRP A 357 7.11 2.09 -1.95
N GLU A 358 7.44 1.89 -0.68
CA GLU A 358 7.00 2.73 0.43
C GLU A 358 8.16 2.96 1.42
N TRP A 359 8.33 4.19 1.87
CA TRP A 359 9.31 4.54 2.89
C TRP A 359 8.80 4.17 4.29
N ASN A 360 9.69 3.72 5.16
CA ASN A 360 9.42 3.63 6.59
C ASN A 360 9.35 5.05 7.18
N HIS A 361 8.13 5.58 7.37
CA HIS A 361 7.84 7.01 7.60
C HIS A 361 8.10 7.90 6.36
N ASN A 362 7.92 9.22 6.47
CA ASN A 362 8.20 10.13 5.36
C ASN A 362 9.72 10.23 5.10
N PRO A 363 10.16 10.18 3.86
CA PRO A 363 11.56 10.38 3.53
C PRO A 363 11.98 11.85 3.68
N ASP A 364 13.27 12.09 3.85
CA ASP A 364 13.93 13.35 3.51
C ASP A 364 14.25 13.33 2.03
N ASN A 365 13.42 14.03 1.24
CA ASN A 365 13.56 14.07 -0.22
C ASN A 365 14.82 14.78 -0.72
N THR A 366 15.59 15.42 0.16
CA THR A 366 16.89 16.01 -0.18
C THR A 366 18.04 15.01 -0.07
N LYS A 367 17.76 13.78 0.39
CA LYS A 367 18.75 12.74 0.72
C LYS A 367 18.63 11.48 -0.13
N TRP A 368 17.88 11.53 -1.21
CA TRP A 368 17.82 10.46 -2.19
C TRP A 368 17.55 11.00 -3.59
N THR A 369 18.02 10.27 -4.59
CA THR A 369 17.77 10.58 -6.02
C THR A 369 17.78 9.30 -6.84
N LEU A 370 17.12 9.35 -8.00
CA LEU A 370 17.21 8.30 -9.03
C LEU A 370 18.15 8.79 -10.15
N ASP A 371 19.36 8.26 -10.17
CA ASP A 371 20.39 8.59 -11.17
C ASP A 371 21.32 7.39 -11.38
N GLY A 372 21.02 6.60 -12.38
CA GLY A 372 21.71 5.32 -12.63
C GLY A 372 21.46 4.25 -11.56
N GLY A 373 20.38 4.38 -10.80
CA GLY A 373 19.98 3.59 -9.64
C GLY A 373 19.36 4.48 -8.57
N LEU A 374 19.08 3.90 -7.39
CA LEU A 374 18.64 4.65 -6.22
C LEU A 374 19.87 5.07 -5.40
N LYS A 375 20.22 6.35 -5.46
CA LYS A 375 21.24 6.93 -4.58
C LYS A 375 20.60 7.28 -3.23
N LEU A 376 21.13 6.72 -2.15
CA LEU A 376 20.75 7.05 -0.77
C LEU A 376 21.92 7.76 -0.09
N GLU A 377 21.73 9.00 0.33
CA GLU A 377 22.63 9.72 1.24
C GLU A 377 22.22 9.43 2.68
N THR A 378 23.18 9.42 3.62
CA THR A 378 22.85 9.30 5.04
C THR A 378 21.97 10.46 5.48
N ALA A 379 20.75 10.14 5.98
CA ALA A 379 19.75 11.13 6.39
C ALA A 379 19.63 11.29 7.91
N THR A 380 20.18 10.33 8.68
CA THR A 380 20.11 10.28 10.15
C THR A 380 21.45 9.86 10.73
N VAL A 381 21.85 10.51 11.83
CA VAL A 381 22.95 10.02 12.68
C VAL A 381 22.31 9.19 13.80
N THR A 382 22.47 7.88 13.72
CA THR A 382 21.86 6.90 14.63
C THR A 382 22.61 5.57 14.58
N SER A 383 22.45 4.74 15.59
CA SER A 383 22.79 3.31 15.54
C SER A 383 21.54 2.42 15.49
N ASP A 384 20.38 3.03 15.33
CA ASP A 384 19.07 2.40 15.42
C ASP A 384 18.38 2.41 14.05
N LEU A 385 18.18 1.24 13.45
CA LEU A 385 17.49 1.07 12.18
C LEU A 385 16.06 1.63 12.23
N TYR A 386 15.38 1.52 13.36
CA TYR A 386 13.99 2.03 13.50
C TYR A 386 13.91 3.56 13.48
N SER A 387 15.02 4.23 13.78
CA SER A 387 15.18 5.69 13.72
C SER A 387 15.86 6.16 12.43
N ALA A 388 16.27 5.23 11.55
CA ALA A 388 16.96 5.54 10.31
C ALA A 388 15.96 6.05 9.26
N ARG A 389 15.98 7.36 9.01
CA ARG A 389 15.18 7.98 7.94
C ARG A 389 15.67 7.52 6.57
N ASN A 390 14.79 7.52 5.58
CA ASN A 390 15.05 7.02 4.23
C ASN A 390 15.34 5.51 4.16
N THR A 391 14.69 4.72 5.02
CA THR A 391 14.59 3.28 4.83
C THR A 391 13.47 3.00 3.81
N LEU A 392 13.83 2.59 2.59
CA LEU A 392 12.89 2.25 1.52
C LEU A 392 12.45 0.81 1.65
N THR A 393 11.14 0.56 1.63
CA THR A 393 10.61 -0.78 1.87
C THR A 393 9.82 -1.33 0.69
N HIS A 394 9.91 -2.64 0.52
CA HIS A 394 9.08 -3.45 -0.38
C HIS A 394 8.38 -4.55 0.42
N ARG A 395 7.11 -4.84 0.14
CA ARG A 395 6.41 -5.98 0.76
C ARG A 395 7.09 -7.29 0.39
N ILE A 396 7.04 -8.25 1.31
CA ILE A 396 7.53 -9.60 1.01
C ILE A 396 6.42 -10.36 0.29
N LEU A 397 6.69 -10.83 -0.91
CA LEU A 397 5.79 -11.70 -1.63
C LEU A 397 5.87 -13.12 -1.06
N GLY A 398 4.74 -13.64 -0.62
CA GLY A 398 4.66 -14.97 -0.04
C GLY A 398 4.30 -16.09 -1.03
N PRO A 399 4.28 -17.33 -0.55
CA PRO A 399 4.64 -17.76 0.81
C PRO A 399 6.14 -17.68 1.10
N GLN A 400 6.98 -17.66 0.06
CA GLN A 400 8.44 -17.53 0.14
C GLN A 400 8.93 -16.65 -1.01
N SER A 401 9.90 -15.80 -0.72
CA SER A 401 10.58 -15.00 -1.75
C SER A 401 12.00 -14.64 -1.34
N THR A 402 12.74 -14.15 -2.32
CA THR A 402 14.11 -13.70 -2.15
C THR A 402 14.26 -12.30 -2.73
N GLY A 403 14.66 -11.36 -1.88
CA GLY A 403 15.06 -10.01 -2.28
C GLY A 403 16.59 -9.91 -2.35
N THR A 404 17.11 -9.36 -3.43
CA THR A 404 18.55 -9.13 -3.63
C THR A 404 18.77 -7.70 -4.08
N ILE A 405 19.71 -6.98 -3.45
CA ILE A 405 20.16 -5.66 -3.93
C ILE A 405 21.58 -5.75 -4.48
N GLU A 406 21.85 -5.03 -5.57
CA GLU A 406 23.21 -4.69 -6.00
C GLU A 406 23.57 -3.31 -5.45
N LEU A 407 24.63 -3.23 -4.64
CA LEU A 407 25.00 -2.05 -3.88
C LEU A 407 26.41 -1.59 -4.22
N ASP A 408 26.56 -0.32 -4.65
CA ASP A 408 27.87 0.36 -4.72
C ASP A 408 28.06 1.19 -3.45
N VAL A 409 29.09 0.85 -2.70
CA VAL A 409 29.43 1.42 -1.38
C VAL A 409 30.61 2.40 -1.47
N SER A 410 31.06 2.78 -2.67
CA SER A 410 32.23 3.67 -2.86
C SER A 410 32.06 5.04 -2.20
N GLY A 411 30.81 5.53 -2.11
CA GLY A 411 30.47 6.81 -1.48
C GLY A 411 30.32 6.77 0.05
N MET A 412 30.46 5.62 0.71
CA MET A 412 30.36 5.51 2.18
C MET A 412 31.51 6.23 2.89
N LYS A 413 31.20 6.79 4.07
CA LYS A 413 32.16 7.38 5.01
C LYS A 413 32.31 6.51 6.26
N ASP A 414 33.35 6.75 7.02
CA ASP A 414 33.54 6.05 8.31
C ASP A 414 32.36 6.33 9.25
N GLY A 415 31.77 5.27 9.78
CA GLY A 415 30.58 5.28 10.59
C GLY A 415 29.26 5.01 9.81
N ASP A 416 29.32 4.87 8.48
CA ASP A 416 28.11 4.53 7.70
C ASP A 416 27.81 3.03 7.78
N SER A 417 26.49 2.73 7.77
CA SER A 417 25.94 1.38 7.64
C SER A 417 24.83 1.39 6.59
N ALA A 418 24.95 0.54 5.57
CA ALA A 418 23.97 0.45 4.48
C ALA A 418 23.70 -1.01 4.10
N GLY A 419 22.42 -1.35 3.85
CA GLY A 419 22.10 -2.74 3.59
C GLY A 419 20.63 -3.03 3.32
N LEU A 420 20.28 -4.29 3.57
CA LEU A 420 18.95 -4.86 3.37
C LEU A 420 18.48 -5.55 4.66
N ALA A 421 17.27 -5.21 5.10
CA ALA A 421 16.68 -5.70 6.36
C ALA A 421 15.42 -6.55 6.10
N LEU A 422 15.15 -7.47 7.02
CA LEU A 422 13.82 -7.95 7.35
C LEU A 422 13.27 -7.03 8.44
N LEU A 423 12.42 -6.07 8.02
CA LEU A 423 11.95 -4.98 8.87
C LEU A 423 10.54 -5.24 9.41
N ARG A 424 10.42 -5.21 10.74
CA ARG A 424 9.17 -5.27 11.51
C ARG A 424 9.44 -4.81 12.95
N ALA A 425 8.56 -5.04 13.91
CA ALA A 425 8.80 -4.77 15.34
C ALA A 425 10.03 -5.50 15.94
N ALA A 426 10.30 -6.71 15.46
CA ALA A 426 11.57 -7.40 15.64
C ALA A 426 12.22 -7.55 14.27
N SER A 427 13.51 -7.27 14.15
CA SER A 427 14.19 -7.14 12.86
C SER A 427 15.58 -7.77 12.88
N ALA A 428 16.08 -8.07 11.69
CA ALA A 428 17.47 -8.44 11.43
C ALA A 428 17.89 -7.89 10.05
N TYR A 429 19.19 -7.69 9.82
CA TYR A 429 19.67 -7.17 8.55
C TYR A 429 21.05 -7.71 8.15
N VAL A 430 21.35 -7.60 6.87
CA VAL A 430 22.69 -7.70 6.31
C VAL A 430 23.10 -6.34 5.77
N ALA A 431 24.31 -5.88 6.12
CA ALA A 431 24.78 -4.54 5.74
C ALA A 431 26.28 -4.52 5.48
N VAL A 432 26.71 -3.48 4.77
CA VAL A 432 28.11 -3.05 4.72
C VAL A 432 28.29 -1.95 5.76
N GLU A 433 29.34 -2.09 6.59
CA GLU A 433 29.81 -1.07 7.51
C GLU A 433 31.19 -0.58 7.11
N LYS A 434 31.43 0.73 7.23
CA LYS A 434 32.74 1.36 7.01
C LYS A 434 33.30 1.91 8.30
N SER A 435 34.53 1.52 8.64
CA SER A 435 35.24 2.00 9.84
C SER A 435 36.75 2.01 9.60
N GLY A 436 37.42 3.12 9.94
CA GLY A 436 38.86 3.30 9.78
C GLY A 436 39.33 3.07 8.33
N GLY A 437 38.55 3.47 7.36
CA GLY A 437 38.81 3.28 5.93
C GLY A 437 38.54 1.86 5.41
N SER A 438 38.23 0.89 6.29
CA SER A 438 37.97 -0.50 5.92
C SER A 438 36.47 -0.79 5.81
N LEU A 439 36.10 -1.69 4.89
CA LEU A 439 34.75 -2.18 4.68
C LEU A 439 34.62 -3.61 5.21
N LYS A 440 33.51 -3.92 5.83
CA LYS A 440 33.09 -5.27 6.18
C LYS A 440 31.60 -5.47 5.88
N VAL A 441 31.21 -6.67 5.52
CA VAL A 441 29.81 -7.10 5.51
C VAL A 441 29.48 -7.71 6.86
N VAL A 442 28.30 -7.37 7.42
CA VAL A 442 27.84 -7.83 8.72
C VAL A 442 26.42 -8.37 8.62
N MET A 443 26.08 -9.35 9.44
CA MET A 443 24.69 -9.74 9.74
C MET A 443 24.41 -9.35 11.19
N VAL A 444 23.33 -8.59 11.38
CA VAL A 444 22.90 -8.11 12.71
C VAL A 444 21.51 -8.67 13.00
N ASP A 445 21.36 -9.21 14.20
CA ASP A 445 20.12 -9.81 14.71
C ASP A 445 19.76 -9.22 16.07
N GLY A 446 18.52 -9.47 16.52
CA GLY A 446 18.04 -9.07 17.83
C GLY A 446 17.63 -7.60 17.95
N LEU A 447 17.33 -6.92 16.83
CA LEU A 447 16.66 -5.63 16.89
C LEU A 447 15.23 -5.81 17.38
N SER A 448 14.77 -4.92 18.27
CA SER A 448 13.40 -5.01 18.80
C SER A 448 12.84 -3.69 19.29
N MET A 449 11.51 -3.59 19.26
CA MET A 449 10.71 -2.52 19.87
C MET A 449 9.85 -3.06 21.01
N ASP A 450 9.47 -2.21 21.95
CA ASP A 450 8.49 -2.52 23.01
C ASP A 450 7.03 -2.38 22.50
N GLY A 451 6.06 -2.60 23.41
CA GLY A 451 4.63 -2.46 23.08
C GLY A 451 4.17 -1.01 22.83
N ASN A 452 5.02 -0.01 23.03
CA ASN A 452 4.79 1.39 22.67
C ASN A 452 5.58 1.79 21.42
N TRP A 453 6.23 0.81 20.79
CA TRP A 453 7.04 0.96 19.57
C TRP A 453 8.29 1.82 19.77
N ASN A 454 8.84 1.83 20.99
CA ASN A 454 10.16 2.40 21.25
C ASN A 454 11.22 1.31 21.08
N THR A 455 12.36 1.67 20.50
CA THR A 455 13.48 0.76 20.34
C THR A 455 13.98 0.28 21.71
N THR A 456 14.02 -1.02 21.90
CA THR A 456 14.57 -1.68 23.10
C THR A 456 15.92 -2.35 22.84
N SER A 457 16.21 -2.66 21.56
CA SER A 457 17.49 -3.21 21.14
C SER A 457 17.79 -2.77 19.71
N THR A 458 19.02 -2.33 19.46
CA THR A 458 19.56 -2.04 18.14
C THR A 458 20.26 -3.24 17.50
N GLY A 459 20.18 -4.40 18.15
CA GLY A 459 20.73 -5.65 17.66
C GLY A 459 22.22 -5.86 18.00
N LYS A 460 22.72 -6.99 17.54
CA LYS A 460 24.11 -7.44 17.72
C LYS A 460 24.61 -8.08 16.43
N ALA A 461 25.84 -7.80 16.06
CA ALA A 461 26.51 -8.49 14.96
C ALA A 461 26.76 -9.97 15.31
N GLU A 462 26.10 -10.86 14.58
CA GLU A 462 26.26 -12.31 14.73
C GLU A 462 27.33 -12.89 13.80
N ALA A 463 27.59 -12.22 12.68
CA ALA A 463 28.65 -12.61 11.75
C ALA A 463 29.19 -11.40 11.01
N SER A 464 30.45 -11.50 10.57
CA SER A 464 31.05 -10.50 9.68
C SER A 464 32.12 -11.11 8.79
N ALA A 465 32.35 -10.49 7.63
CA ALA A 465 33.45 -10.80 6.74
C ALA A 465 34.06 -9.52 6.17
N PRO A 466 35.37 -9.46 5.88
CA PRO A 466 35.98 -8.32 5.24
C PRO A 466 35.44 -8.19 3.83
N LEU A 467 35.25 -6.94 3.36
CA LEU A 467 34.84 -6.64 2.01
C LEU A 467 35.97 -5.93 1.27
N SER A 468 36.36 -6.49 0.12
CA SER A 468 37.30 -5.87 -0.82
C SER A 468 36.50 -5.39 -2.04
N GLY A 469 36.79 -4.18 -2.52
CA GLY A 469 36.05 -3.55 -3.61
C GLY A 469 34.86 -2.72 -3.14
N SER A 470 34.11 -2.16 -4.08
CA SER A 470 33.02 -1.23 -3.80
C SER A 470 31.64 -1.74 -4.23
N THR A 471 31.57 -2.88 -4.91
CA THR A 471 30.30 -3.47 -5.33
C THR A 471 30.05 -4.78 -4.58
N ILE A 472 28.83 -4.94 -4.05
CA ILE A 472 28.39 -6.12 -3.33
C ILE A 472 26.91 -6.40 -3.63
N TRP A 473 26.52 -7.66 -3.64
CA TRP A 473 25.12 -8.09 -3.65
C TRP A 473 24.76 -8.60 -2.26
N LEU A 474 23.69 -8.04 -1.69
CA LEU A 474 23.11 -8.48 -0.42
C LEU A 474 21.78 -9.15 -0.69
N ARG A 475 21.57 -10.33 -0.09
CA ARG A 475 20.39 -11.17 -0.38
C ARG A 475 19.72 -11.63 0.90
N LEU A 476 18.40 -11.53 0.93
CA LEU A 476 17.51 -12.06 1.95
C LEU A 476 16.50 -13.03 1.35
N ALA A 477 16.48 -14.26 1.84
CA ALA A 477 15.41 -15.22 1.53
C ALA A 477 14.51 -15.34 2.76
N ALA A 478 13.19 -15.15 2.56
CA ALA A 478 12.19 -15.13 3.62
C ALA A 478 11.09 -16.18 3.38
N ASP A 479 10.74 -16.93 4.41
CA ASP A 479 9.55 -17.79 4.47
C ASP A 479 8.52 -17.10 5.37
N ILE A 480 7.48 -16.53 4.78
CA ILE A 480 6.41 -15.82 5.49
C ILE A 480 5.12 -16.62 5.61
N THR A 481 5.18 -17.95 5.46
CA THR A 481 4.02 -18.80 5.76
C THR A 481 3.59 -18.60 7.21
N PRO A 482 2.28 -18.64 7.53
CA PRO A 482 1.80 -18.40 8.88
C PRO A 482 2.39 -19.36 9.92
N GLY A 483 2.63 -18.85 11.11
CA GLY A 483 3.08 -19.64 12.27
C GLY A 483 4.45 -19.23 12.80
N SER A 484 4.85 -19.82 13.92
CA SER A 484 6.14 -19.58 14.57
C SER A 484 7.29 -20.29 13.86
N GLY A 485 8.52 -19.82 14.09
CA GLY A 485 9.75 -20.46 13.61
C GLY A 485 10.00 -20.31 12.11
N LYS A 486 9.34 -19.36 11.44
CA LYS A 486 9.61 -19.03 10.05
C LYS A 486 10.90 -18.27 9.92
N LEU A 487 11.70 -18.57 8.90
CA LEU A 487 13.08 -18.19 8.84
C LEU A 487 13.38 -17.20 7.73
N GLY A 488 14.15 -16.16 8.08
CA GLY A 488 14.91 -15.33 7.15
C GLY A 488 16.35 -15.81 7.07
N LYS A 489 16.95 -15.82 5.87
CA LYS A 489 18.35 -16.23 5.64
C LYS A 489 19.08 -15.12 4.91
N PHE A 490 20.30 -14.85 5.35
CA PHE A 490 21.15 -13.77 4.89
C PHE A 490 22.35 -14.33 4.12
N SER A 491 22.67 -13.70 3.00
CA SER A 491 23.86 -14.03 2.21
C SER A 491 24.36 -12.80 1.45
N TYR A 492 25.59 -12.87 0.99
CA TYR A 492 26.23 -11.84 0.19
C TYR A 492 27.05 -12.45 -0.95
N SER A 493 27.31 -11.64 -1.96
CA SER A 493 28.17 -11.99 -3.08
C SER A 493 29.03 -10.80 -3.50
N THR A 494 30.23 -11.04 -4.01
CA THR A 494 31.11 -10.03 -4.60
C THR A 494 31.19 -10.13 -6.12
N ASP A 495 30.52 -11.15 -6.72
CA ASP A 495 30.49 -11.40 -8.16
C ASP A 495 29.05 -11.45 -8.74
N GLY A 496 28.01 -11.30 -7.87
CA GLY A 496 26.60 -11.34 -8.23
C GLY A 496 26.07 -12.76 -8.55
N THR A 497 26.90 -13.77 -8.52
CA THR A 497 26.54 -15.14 -8.93
C THR A 497 26.71 -16.15 -7.80
N THR A 498 27.81 -16.08 -7.08
CA THR A 498 28.14 -17.00 -5.99
C THR A 498 27.82 -16.34 -4.66
N PHE A 499 26.81 -16.84 -3.95
CA PHE A 499 26.38 -16.30 -2.66
C PHE A 499 26.92 -17.13 -1.50
N SER A 500 27.57 -16.45 -0.55
CA SER A 500 28.03 -16.99 0.73
C SER A 500 27.02 -16.66 1.83
N SER A 501 26.58 -17.64 2.59
CA SER A 501 25.73 -17.40 3.77
C SER A 501 26.47 -16.56 4.81
N LEU A 502 25.77 -15.68 5.51
CA LEU A 502 26.32 -14.83 6.55
C LEU A 502 25.44 -14.89 7.80
N GLY A 503 26.00 -15.43 8.88
CA GLY A 503 25.32 -15.58 10.16
C GLY A 503 24.28 -16.69 10.21
N PRO A 504 23.59 -16.81 11.36
CA PRO A 504 22.52 -17.78 11.55
C PRO A 504 21.25 -17.38 10.78
N ALA A 505 20.34 -18.34 10.59
CA ALA A 505 19.01 -18.02 10.13
C ALA A 505 18.23 -17.30 11.24
N TYR A 506 17.54 -16.23 10.87
CA TYR A 506 16.74 -15.41 11.75
C TYR A 506 15.33 -15.97 11.90
N ALA A 507 14.88 -16.24 13.13
CA ALA A 507 13.50 -16.63 13.39
C ALA A 507 12.62 -15.37 13.45
N MET A 508 11.75 -15.21 12.45
CA MET A 508 10.85 -14.07 12.35
C MET A 508 9.77 -14.12 13.44
N ASP A 509 9.49 -12.96 14.03
CA ASP A 509 8.39 -12.77 15.00
C ASP A 509 7.05 -12.82 14.30
N ASN A 510 6.10 -13.57 14.85
CA ASN A 510 4.73 -13.71 14.33
C ASN A 510 3.66 -13.09 15.23
N ALA A 511 4.01 -12.24 16.19
CA ALA A 511 3.06 -11.52 17.04
C ALA A 511 2.20 -10.58 16.20
N TRP A 512 0.87 -10.60 16.40
CA TRP A 512 -0.08 -9.84 15.57
C TRP A 512 -0.12 -8.33 15.89
N GLN A 513 0.36 -7.92 17.07
CA GLN A 513 0.18 -6.57 17.62
C GLN A 513 0.81 -5.45 16.78
N PHE A 514 1.75 -5.78 15.90
CA PHE A 514 2.31 -4.82 14.94
C PHE A 514 1.37 -4.61 13.73
N PHE A 515 0.34 -5.42 13.57
CA PHE A 515 -0.69 -5.39 12.52
C PHE A 515 -0.20 -5.57 11.07
N MET A 516 1.10 -5.45 10.82
CA MET A 516 1.70 -5.58 9.48
C MET A 516 2.69 -6.74 9.43
N GLY A 517 2.90 -7.26 8.22
CA GLY A 517 3.92 -8.27 7.92
C GLY A 517 5.34 -7.70 7.85
N TYR A 518 6.31 -8.59 7.71
CA TYR A 518 7.67 -8.20 7.40
C TYR A 518 7.79 -7.54 6.03
N ARG A 519 8.79 -6.65 5.91
CA ARG A 519 9.18 -6.03 4.65
C ARG A 519 10.66 -6.18 4.39
N TYR A 520 11.05 -6.22 3.13
CA TYR A 520 12.41 -5.90 2.73
C TYR A 520 12.64 -4.41 2.93
N GLY A 521 13.70 -4.02 3.64
CA GLY A 521 14.02 -2.62 3.92
C GLY A 521 15.43 -2.28 3.44
N ILE A 522 15.56 -1.38 2.47
CA ILE A 522 16.83 -0.85 1.98
C ILE A 522 17.16 0.41 2.78
N PHE A 523 18.32 0.47 3.40
CA PHE A 523 18.67 1.57 4.30
C PHE A 523 20.12 2.06 4.14
N ASN A 524 20.35 3.32 4.55
CA ASN A 524 21.67 3.90 4.70
C ASN A 524 21.66 4.94 5.81
N PHE A 525 22.34 4.68 6.93
CA PHE A 525 22.46 5.63 8.04
C PHE A 525 23.92 5.81 8.47
N ALA A 526 24.19 6.90 9.17
CA ALA A 526 25.51 7.17 9.74
C ALA A 526 25.49 7.03 11.27
N THR A 527 26.54 6.46 11.87
CA THR A 527 26.67 6.40 13.32
C THR A 527 27.46 7.57 13.91
N SER A 528 28.11 8.38 13.07
CA SER A 528 28.98 9.47 13.50
C SER A 528 28.63 10.80 12.86
N ALA A 529 28.65 10.91 11.53
CA ALA A 529 28.40 12.15 10.81
C ALA A 529 27.78 11.90 9.44
N LEU A 530 26.85 12.74 9.03
CA LEU A 530 26.21 12.68 7.72
C LEU A 530 27.19 12.96 6.56
N GLY A 531 26.78 12.59 5.35
CA GLY A 531 27.44 12.94 4.10
C GLY A 531 28.07 11.75 3.38
N GLY A 532 27.88 10.52 3.86
CA GLY A 532 28.15 9.34 3.07
C GLY A 532 26.95 8.96 2.20
N SER A 533 27.18 8.15 1.18
CA SER A 533 26.14 7.69 0.26
C SER A 533 26.43 6.30 -0.28
N VAL A 534 25.36 5.64 -0.72
CA VAL A 534 25.42 4.40 -1.49
C VAL A 534 24.56 4.52 -2.74
N LEU A 535 24.86 3.71 -3.75
CA LEU A 535 24.03 3.57 -4.94
C LEU A 535 23.48 2.14 -4.99
N VAL A 536 22.17 2.00 -4.84
CA VAL A 536 21.45 0.75 -5.09
C VAL A 536 21.17 0.68 -6.57
N LYS A 537 21.90 -0.17 -7.30
CA LYS A 537 21.78 -0.28 -8.76
C LYS A 537 20.54 -1.10 -9.17
N SER A 538 20.15 -2.06 -8.33
CA SER A 538 18.97 -2.88 -8.57
C SER A 538 18.43 -3.48 -7.29
N PHE A 539 17.13 -3.78 -7.31
CA PHE A 539 16.47 -4.71 -6.41
C PHE A 539 15.82 -5.81 -7.24
N ASP A 540 16.18 -7.05 -6.98
CA ASP A 540 15.63 -8.23 -7.64
C ASP A 540 14.76 -9.01 -6.67
N LEU A 541 13.48 -9.20 -7.01
CA LEU A 541 12.51 -9.99 -6.23
C LEU A 541 12.16 -11.24 -7.02
N THR A 542 12.50 -12.40 -6.45
CA THR A 542 12.14 -13.71 -7.01
C THR A 542 11.28 -14.49 -6.03
N ALA A 543 10.33 -15.27 -6.58
CA ALA A 543 9.53 -16.24 -5.83
C ALA A 543 9.65 -17.61 -6.53
N PRO A 544 9.49 -18.74 -5.80
CA PRO A 544 9.57 -20.11 -6.34
C PRO A 544 8.56 -20.38 -7.47
#